data_cf8cda9e355c47ed598058a65965f33a
#
_entry.id   cf8cda9e355c47ed598058a65965f33a
#
_cell.length_a   1.000
_cell.length_b   1.000
_cell.length_c   1.000
_cell.angle_alpha   90.00
_cell.angle_beta   90.00
_cell.angle_gamma   90.00
#
_symmetry.space_group_name_H-M   'P 1'
#
loop_
_entity.id
_entity.type
_entity.pdbx_description
1 polymer ?
#
loop_
_entity_poly.entity_id
_entity_poly.type
_entity_poly.pdbx_seq_one_letter_code
_entity_poly.pdbx_strand_id
1 'polypeptide(L)'
;NETMFYWKNGVMNNVHIGTYGTNDFDQESSSVKIRALIGRNLEEKFSRYKASDSLDAYLKKNNIVAIAGIDTRSLVAHIRNSGAMNCIISSEINDKETLQAALNKVPDMDGLELASTVSTKEVYEAGDANAPLKIAVVDYGIKQHILTSLANRGAHIKVFPAKTAV
;
A
#
# COMPACT_ATOMS: atom_id res chain seq x y z
N ASN A 1 18.88 0.60 -13.20
CA ASN A 1 17.41 0.51 -13.09
C ASN A 1 16.91 1.71 -12.32
N GLU A 2 16.61 2.78 -13.03
CA GLU A 2 16.07 4.00 -12.45
C GLU A 2 14.70 3.70 -11.81
N THR A 3 14.66 3.66 -10.51
CA THR A 3 13.41 3.47 -9.78
C THR A 3 12.77 4.83 -9.55
N MET A 4 12.24 5.44 -10.60
CA MET A 4 11.36 6.59 -10.48
C MET A 4 9.99 6.10 -9.98
N PHE A 5 9.60 6.53 -8.79
CA PHE A 5 8.30 6.17 -8.23
C PHE A 5 7.26 7.22 -8.60
N TYR A 6 6.45 6.92 -9.59
CA TYR A 6 5.25 7.68 -9.90
C TYR A 6 4.11 7.33 -8.94
N TRP A 7 3.29 8.31 -8.63
CA TRP A 7 2.15 8.20 -7.72
C TRP A 7 1.00 7.33 -8.27
N LYS A 8 1.21 6.04 -8.46
CA LYS A 8 0.08 5.17 -8.83
C LYS A 8 -0.60 4.50 -7.63
N ASN A 9 0.07 4.38 -6.47
CA ASN A 9 -0.46 3.64 -5.31
C ASN A 9 -0.14 4.29 -3.96
N GLY A 10 0.21 5.57 -3.94
CA GLY A 10 0.43 6.33 -2.72
C GLY A 10 1.77 6.11 -2.03
N VAL A 11 2.24 7.17 -1.39
CA VAL A 11 3.36 7.15 -0.46
C VAL A 11 2.79 7.12 0.94
N MET A 12 3.20 6.14 1.73
CA MET A 12 2.80 6.05 3.12
C MET A 12 3.67 6.95 3.98
N ASN A 13 3.05 7.78 4.81
CA ASN A 13 3.72 8.63 5.77
C ASN A 13 3.38 8.18 7.19
N ASN A 14 4.40 7.99 8.03
CA ASN A 14 4.22 7.64 9.44
C ASN A 14 5.21 8.39 10.33
N VAL A 15 4.78 8.76 11.53
CA VAL A 15 5.61 9.51 12.48
C VAL A 15 6.69 8.61 13.10
N HIS A 16 6.28 7.47 13.62
CA HIS A 16 7.16 6.46 14.17
C HIS A 16 6.77 5.09 13.66
N ILE A 17 7.71 4.41 13.06
CA ILE A 17 7.56 3.01 12.72
C ILE A 17 8.22 2.22 13.82
N GLY A 18 7.40 1.60 14.64
CA GLY A 18 7.86 0.85 15.80
C GLY A 18 8.68 -0.37 15.42
N THR A 19 9.32 -0.96 16.42
CA THR A 19 10.20 -2.11 16.32
C THR A 19 9.44 -3.44 16.18
N TYR A 20 8.31 -3.46 15.49
CA TYR A 20 7.46 -4.66 15.44
C TYR A 20 8.02 -5.75 14.52
N GLY A 21 8.71 -5.38 13.47
CA GLY A 21 9.08 -6.31 12.41
C GLY A 21 7.90 -6.72 11.53
N THR A 22 8.14 -7.68 10.65
CA THR A 22 7.14 -8.21 9.72
C THR A 22 6.95 -9.71 9.95
N ASN A 23 5.79 -10.24 9.56
CA ASN A 23 5.51 -11.68 9.56
C ASN A 23 4.56 -12.03 8.41
N ASP A 24 4.56 -13.31 8.04
CA ASP A 24 3.75 -13.81 6.93
C ASP A 24 2.27 -14.07 7.33
N PHE A 25 1.96 -14.09 8.63
CA PHE A 25 0.62 -14.41 9.13
C PHE A 25 -0.34 -13.21 9.12
N ASP A 26 0.21 -11.99 9.21
CA ASP A 26 -0.60 -10.75 9.28
C ASP A 26 -0.66 -10.03 7.92
N GLN A 27 -0.42 -10.75 6.82
CA GLN A 27 -0.51 -10.15 5.49
C GLN A 27 -1.96 -9.88 5.11
N GLU A 28 -2.25 -8.62 4.80
CA GLU A 28 -3.59 -8.13 4.44
C GLU A 28 -3.80 -7.99 2.93
N SER A 29 -2.76 -8.26 2.15
CA SER A 29 -2.76 -8.16 0.69
C SER A 29 -1.74 -9.13 0.10
N SER A 30 -2.00 -9.59 -1.11
CA SER A 30 -1.08 -10.46 -1.87
C SER A 30 0.24 -9.77 -2.27
N SER A 31 0.30 -8.44 -2.20
CA SER A 31 1.49 -7.65 -2.53
C SER A 31 1.49 -6.31 -1.83
N VAL A 32 2.68 -5.72 -1.68
CA VAL A 32 2.81 -4.35 -1.16
C VAL A 32 2.20 -3.37 -2.16
N LYS A 33 1.26 -2.55 -1.72
CA LYS A 33 0.52 -1.61 -2.58
C LYS A 33 1.10 -0.20 -2.56
N ILE A 34 1.90 0.14 -1.54
CA ILE A 34 2.58 1.44 -1.48
C ILE A 34 3.80 1.46 -2.41
N ARG A 35 4.17 2.64 -2.86
CA ARG A 35 5.37 2.86 -3.68
C ARG A 35 6.57 3.32 -2.88
N ALA A 36 6.31 4.00 -1.77
CA ALA A 36 7.38 4.45 -0.88
C ALA A 36 6.85 4.60 0.54
N LEU A 37 7.79 4.63 1.49
CA LEU A 37 7.52 4.84 2.89
C LEU A 37 8.34 6.04 3.40
N ILE A 38 7.68 7.01 4.03
CA ILE A 38 8.33 8.14 4.68
C ILE A 38 8.13 8.00 6.18
N GLY A 39 9.21 8.01 6.93
CA GLY A 39 9.15 7.93 8.38
C GLY A 39 10.04 8.97 9.04
N ARG A 40 9.71 9.37 10.27
CA ARG A 40 10.63 10.12 11.09
C ARG A 40 11.77 9.24 11.55
N ASN A 41 11.45 8.03 12.03
CA ASN A 41 12.40 7.00 12.42
C ASN A 41 11.97 5.67 11.81
N LEU A 42 12.93 4.96 11.24
CA LEU A 42 12.80 3.58 10.79
C LEU A 42 13.77 2.75 11.63
N GLU A 43 13.24 1.90 12.51
CA GLU A 43 14.07 1.08 13.39
C GLU A 43 14.49 -0.22 12.69
N GLU A 44 15.78 -0.52 12.74
CA GLU A 44 16.34 -1.75 12.16
C GLU A 44 16.04 -2.99 13.01
N LYS A 45 15.96 -2.80 14.33
CA LYS A 45 15.71 -3.90 15.27
C LYS A 45 14.21 -4.09 15.48
N PHE A 46 13.80 -5.31 15.59
CA PHE A 46 12.40 -5.66 15.91
C PHE A 46 12.33 -6.55 17.16
N SER A 47 11.25 -6.39 17.92
CA SER A 47 11.07 -7.04 19.22
C SER A 47 9.81 -7.90 19.34
N ARG A 48 8.94 -7.92 18.31
CA ARG A 48 7.74 -8.74 18.36
C ARG A 48 8.08 -10.22 18.27
N TYR A 49 7.60 -11.02 19.22
CA TYR A 49 7.87 -12.46 19.32
C TYR A 49 7.58 -13.26 18.02
N LYS A 50 6.56 -12.85 17.27
CA LYS A 50 6.16 -13.50 16.01
C LYS A 50 6.76 -12.84 14.75
N ALA A 51 7.66 -11.88 14.90
CA ALA A 51 8.28 -11.27 13.74
C ALA A 51 9.32 -12.22 13.14
N SER A 52 9.27 -12.40 11.84
CA SER A 52 10.22 -13.21 11.07
C SER A 52 11.33 -12.38 10.45
N ASP A 53 11.09 -11.08 10.23
CA ASP A 53 12.02 -10.21 9.53
C ASP A 53 11.89 -8.75 9.96
N SER A 54 12.90 -7.93 9.60
CA SER A 54 12.87 -6.49 9.80
C SER A 54 12.01 -5.80 8.73
N LEU A 55 11.51 -4.60 9.03
CA LEU A 55 10.81 -3.79 8.04
C LEU A 55 11.73 -3.41 6.87
N ASP A 56 13.00 -3.12 7.14
CA ASP A 56 13.98 -2.80 6.10
C ASP A 56 14.18 -3.94 5.10
N ALA A 57 14.39 -5.17 5.61
CA ALA A 57 14.52 -6.35 4.76
C ALA A 57 13.24 -6.60 3.94
N TYR A 58 12.07 -6.42 4.55
CA TYR A 58 10.78 -6.54 3.87
C TYR A 58 10.62 -5.51 2.74
N LEU A 59 10.96 -4.24 2.99
CA LEU A 59 10.88 -3.18 1.99
C LEU A 59 11.86 -3.45 0.83
N LYS A 60 13.10 -3.85 1.13
CA LYS A 60 14.11 -4.23 0.12
C LYS A 60 13.64 -5.41 -0.74
N LYS A 61 13.11 -6.46 -0.13
CA LYS A 61 12.55 -7.62 -0.82
C LYS A 61 11.43 -7.25 -1.80
N ASN A 62 10.64 -6.23 -1.46
CA ASN A 62 9.52 -5.77 -2.27
C ASN A 62 9.88 -4.57 -3.19
N ASN A 63 11.14 -4.16 -3.27
CA ASN A 63 11.62 -3.00 -4.03
C ASN A 63 10.87 -1.70 -3.66
N ILE A 64 10.63 -1.48 -2.37
CA ILE A 64 9.99 -0.28 -1.85
C ILE A 64 11.05 0.65 -1.29
N VAL A 65 11.12 1.86 -1.81
CA VAL A 65 12.03 2.88 -1.27
C VAL A 65 11.47 3.43 0.05
N ALA A 66 12.36 3.67 1.01
CA ALA A 66 12.00 4.31 2.26
C ALA A 66 12.96 5.45 2.58
N ILE A 67 12.45 6.50 3.19
CA ILE A 67 13.24 7.63 3.67
C ILE A 67 12.92 7.91 5.13
N ALA A 68 13.95 8.04 5.95
CA ALA A 68 13.85 8.40 7.37
C ALA A 68 14.44 9.79 7.64
N GLY A 69 14.21 10.31 8.85
CA GLY A 69 14.74 11.61 9.26
C GLY A 69 13.92 12.81 8.77
N ILE A 70 12.75 12.58 8.19
CA ILE A 70 11.87 13.63 7.69
C ILE A 70 10.96 14.14 8.82
N ASP A 71 10.71 15.44 8.87
CA ASP A 71 9.65 16.01 9.70
C ASP A 71 8.28 15.68 9.10
N THR A 72 7.79 14.50 9.46
CA THR A 72 6.52 13.97 8.96
C THR A 72 5.32 14.79 9.41
N ARG A 73 5.44 15.52 10.53
CA ARG A 73 4.36 16.38 11.04
C ARG A 73 4.20 17.63 10.17
N SER A 74 5.31 18.28 9.81
CA SER A 74 5.32 19.39 8.85
C SER A 74 4.86 18.95 7.47
N LEU A 75 5.27 17.76 7.01
CA LEU A 75 4.82 17.18 5.74
C LEU A 75 3.30 16.97 5.73
N VAL A 76 2.73 16.39 6.78
CA VAL A 76 1.27 16.20 6.90
C VAL A 76 0.53 17.53 6.93
N ALA A 77 1.04 18.54 7.65
CA ALA A 77 0.46 19.87 7.68
C ALA A 77 0.46 20.52 6.28
N HIS A 78 1.57 20.38 5.55
CA HIS A 78 1.67 20.88 4.19
C HIS A 78 0.66 20.23 3.25
N ILE A 79 0.54 18.89 3.25
CA ILE A 79 -0.43 18.15 2.44
C ILE A 79 -1.86 18.52 2.81
N ARG A 80 -2.16 18.68 4.11
CA ARG A 80 -3.49 19.09 4.58
C ARG A 80 -3.90 20.47 4.07
N ASN A 81 -2.97 21.41 4.04
CA ASN A 81 -3.24 22.77 3.62
C ASN A 81 -3.27 22.94 2.09
N SER A 82 -2.48 22.16 1.37
CA SER A 82 -2.31 22.28 -0.09
C SER A 82 -3.15 21.29 -0.89
N GLY A 83 -3.74 20.27 -0.22
CA GLY A 83 -4.45 19.18 -0.88
C GLY A 83 -3.53 18.04 -1.32
N ALA A 84 -4.09 17.07 -2.04
CA ALA A 84 -3.34 15.96 -2.64
C ALA A 84 -2.31 16.50 -3.63
N MET A 85 -1.10 15.95 -3.59
CA MET A 85 -0.01 16.39 -4.46
C MET A 85 0.85 15.22 -4.91
N ASN A 86 1.46 15.38 -6.07
CA ASN A 86 2.47 14.44 -6.55
C ASN A 86 3.76 14.58 -5.73
N CYS A 87 4.46 13.49 -5.50
CA CYS A 87 5.78 13.50 -4.91
C CYS A 87 6.73 12.54 -5.64
N ILE A 88 8.02 12.80 -5.51
CA ILE A 88 9.07 11.93 -6.03
C ILE A 88 10.07 11.66 -4.92
N ILE A 89 10.48 10.40 -4.80
CA ILE A 89 11.55 9.96 -3.89
C ILE A 89 12.52 9.15 -4.73
N SER A 90 13.81 9.49 -4.64
CA SER A 90 14.88 8.81 -5.36
C SER A 90 16.03 8.48 -4.42
N SER A 91 16.62 7.31 -4.59
CA SER A 91 17.89 6.91 -3.98
C SER A 91 19.09 7.13 -4.90
N GLU A 92 18.86 7.48 -6.16
CA GLU A 92 19.90 7.57 -7.20
C GLU A 92 20.10 9.00 -7.71
N ILE A 93 19.03 9.78 -7.81
CA ILE A 93 19.04 11.14 -8.32
C ILE A 93 19.04 12.11 -7.15
N ASN A 94 20.10 12.91 -7.03
CA ASN A 94 20.25 13.94 -6.00
C ASN A 94 20.07 15.38 -6.53
N ASP A 95 19.96 15.52 -7.85
CA ASP A 95 19.77 16.81 -8.49
C ASP A 95 18.31 17.24 -8.46
N LYS A 96 18.05 18.40 -7.84
CA LYS A 96 16.70 18.93 -7.65
C LYS A 96 16.01 19.27 -8.99
N GLU A 97 16.75 19.77 -9.97
CA GLU A 97 16.19 20.17 -11.26
C GLU A 97 15.71 18.95 -12.04
N THR A 98 16.51 17.88 -12.04
CA THR A 98 16.15 16.60 -12.64
C THR A 98 14.92 15.97 -11.97
N LEU A 99 14.88 15.98 -10.64
CA LEU A 99 13.72 15.50 -9.88
C LEU A 99 12.47 16.33 -10.19
N GLN A 100 12.60 17.67 -10.24
CA GLN A 100 11.47 18.54 -10.55
C GLN A 100 10.97 18.32 -11.99
N ALA A 101 11.87 18.16 -12.94
CA ALA A 101 11.50 17.87 -14.33
C ALA A 101 10.78 16.52 -14.47
N ALA A 102 11.18 15.51 -13.69
CA ALA A 102 10.51 14.23 -13.65
C ALA A 102 9.13 14.34 -12.95
N LEU A 103 9.05 15.06 -11.83
CA LEU A 103 7.79 15.28 -11.11
C LEU A 103 6.74 15.99 -11.97
N ASN A 104 7.14 16.96 -12.77
CA ASN A 104 6.25 17.72 -13.67
C ASN A 104 5.64 16.85 -14.78
N LYS A 105 6.17 15.67 -15.04
CA LYS A 105 5.62 14.71 -16.01
C LYS A 105 4.58 13.77 -15.40
N VAL A 106 4.45 13.76 -14.08
CA VAL A 106 3.49 12.90 -13.38
C VAL A 106 2.09 13.51 -13.52
N PRO A 107 1.10 12.79 -14.04
CA PRO A 107 -0.26 13.30 -14.13
C PRO A 107 -0.83 13.55 -12.74
N ASP A 108 -1.69 14.57 -12.63
CA ASP A 108 -2.43 14.83 -11.41
C ASP A 108 -3.36 13.66 -11.08
N MET A 109 -3.71 13.52 -9.79
CA MET A 109 -4.62 12.47 -9.36
C MET A 109 -6.07 12.70 -9.81
N ASP A 110 -6.42 13.92 -10.13
CA ASP A 110 -7.77 14.26 -10.56
C ASP A 110 -8.13 13.54 -11.86
N GLY A 111 -9.27 12.86 -11.85
CA GLY A 111 -9.72 12.06 -12.99
C GLY A 111 -9.02 10.71 -13.21
N LEU A 112 -8.05 10.33 -12.35
CA LEU A 112 -7.42 9.00 -12.45
C LEU A 112 -8.31 7.91 -11.86
N GLU A 113 -8.57 6.86 -12.64
CA GLU A 113 -9.21 5.64 -12.18
C GLU A 113 -8.14 4.68 -11.64
N LEU A 114 -8.03 4.58 -10.31
CA LEU A 114 -7.02 3.77 -9.62
C LEU A 114 -7.57 2.47 -9.04
N ALA A 115 -8.88 2.35 -8.88
CA ALA A 115 -9.51 1.18 -8.26
C ALA A 115 -9.24 -0.10 -9.05
N SER A 116 -9.31 -0.06 -10.37
CA SER A 116 -9.01 -1.22 -11.22
C SER A 116 -7.56 -1.70 -11.13
N THR A 117 -6.62 -0.85 -10.67
CA THR A 117 -5.20 -1.23 -10.55
C THR A 117 -4.94 -2.11 -9.34
N VAL A 118 -5.77 -1.99 -8.31
CA VAL A 118 -5.65 -2.74 -7.04
C VAL A 118 -6.69 -3.87 -6.93
N SER A 119 -7.71 -3.85 -7.77
CA SER A 119 -8.74 -4.88 -7.86
C SER A 119 -8.16 -6.23 -8.32
N THR A 120 -8.81 -7.31 -7.91
CA THR A 120 -8.56 -8.64 -8.50
C THR A 120 -8.75 -8.62 -10.02
N LYS A 121 -8.06 -9.51 -10.72
CA LYS A 121 -8.22 -9.66 -12.18
C LYS A 121 -9.25 -10.71 -12.54
N GLU A 122 -9.48 -11.65 -11.66
CA GLU A 122 -10.38 -12.78 -11.86
C GLU A 122 -11.34 -12.90 -10.68
N VAL A 123 -12.50 -13.49 -10.96
CA VAL A 123 -13.47 -13.83 -9.90
C VAL A 123 -12.88 -14.96 -9.07
N TYR A 124 -12.96 -14.84 -7.75
CA TYR A 124 -12.58 -15.91 -6.84
C TYR A 124 -13.58 -16.02 -5.68
N GLU A 125 -13.49 -17.12 -4.95
CA GLU A 125 -14.41 -17.44 -3.86
C GLU A 125 -13.64 -17.62 -2.54
N ALA A 126 -14.31 -17.33 -1.43
CA ALA A 126 -13.80 -17.51 -0.08
C ALA A 126 -14.93 -18.00 0.85
N GLY A 127 -14.55 -18.77 1.88
CA GLY A 127 -15.49 -19.38 2.82
C GLY A 127 -16.03 -20.73 2.34
N ASP A 128 -17.00 -21.28 3.08
CA ASP A 128 -17.62 -22.57 2.77
C ASP A 128 -18.65 -22.39 1.64
N ALA A 129 -18.47 -23.12 0.54
CA ALA A 129 -19.38 -23.11 -0.60
C ALA A 129 -20.84 -23.51 -0.22
N ASN A 130 -21.01 -24.29 0.83
CA ASN A 130 -22.32 -24.74 1.33
C ASN A 130 -22.92 -23.78 2.37
N ALA A 131 -22.22 -22.71 2.76
CA ALA A 131 -22.73 -21.75 3.72
C ALA A 131 -24.08 -21.16 3.26
N PRO A 132 -25.06 -21.00 4.16
CA PRO A 132 -26.39 -20.50 3.80
C PRO A 132 -26.37 -19.02 3.39
N LEU A 133 -25.44 -18.25 3.95
CA LEU A 133 -25.27 -16.84 3.62
C LEU A 133 -24.33 -16.69 2.43
N LYS A 134 -24.84 -16.15 1.33
CA LYS A 134 -24.09 -15.85 0.12
C LYS A 134 -23.84 -14.34 0.02
N ILE A 135 -22.59 -13.93 -0.17
CA ILE A 135 -22.19 -12.51 -0.26
C ILE A 135 -21.44 -12.29 -1.56
N ALA A 136 -21.89 -11.33 -2.36
CA ALA A 136 -21.15 -10.81 -3.50
C ALA A 136 -20.35 -9.58 -3.05
N VAL A 137 -19.07 -9.53 -3.40
CA VAL A 137 -18.15 -8.44 -3.08
C VAL A 137 -17.54 -7.94 -4.36
N VAL A 138 -17.59 -6.62 -4.62
CA VAL A 138 -16.81 -5.98 -5.68
C VAL A 138 -15.51 -5.48 -5.09
N ASP A 139 -14.39 -5.92 -5.66
CA ASP A 139 -13.06 -5.62 -5.14
C ASP A 139 -12.53 -4.28 -5.67
N TYR A 140 -12.44 -3.30 -4.79
CA TYR A 140 -11.76 -2.02 -5.00
C TYR A 140 -10.47 -1.91 -4.16
N GLY A 141 -9.84 -3.04 -3.84
CA GLY A 141 -8.69 -3.12 -2.94
C GLY A 141 -9.09 -3.62 -1.54
N ILE A 142 -9.85 -4.70 -1.48
CA ILE A 142 -10.33 -5.27 -0.22
C ILE A 142 -9.19 -5.86 0.61
N LYS A 143 -9.25 -5.65 1.92
CA LYS A 143 -8.36 -6.30 2.88
C LYS A 143 -8.73 -7.78 3.05
N GLN A 144 -7.72 -8.64 3.05
CA GLN A 144 -7.91 -10.09 3.22
C GLN A 144 -8.66 -10.44 4.52
N HIS A 145 -8.39 -9.69 5.60
CA HIS A 145 -9.05 -9.94 6.88
C HIS A 145 -10.57 -9.71 6.84
N ILE A 146 -11.08 -8.85 5.97
CA ILE A 146 -12.53 -8.65 5.79
C ILE A 146 -13.16 -9.94 5.26
N LEU A 147 -12.57 -10.55 4.23
CA LEU A 147 -13.06 -11.80 3.66
C LEU A 147 -12.98 -12.93 4.68
N THR A 148 -11.86 -13.07 5.38
CA THR A 148 -11.68 -14.06 6.43
C THR A 148 -12.70 -13.87 7.57
N SER A 149 -12.98 -12.65 7.97
CA SER A 149 -13.96 -12.35 9.01
C SER A 149 -15.38 -12.72 8.61
N LEU A 150 -15.76 -12.50 7.35
CA LEU A 150 -17.05 -12.89 6.82
C LEU A 150 -17.17 -14.43 6.71
N ALA A 151 -16.13 -15.08 6.18
CA ALA A 151 -16.08 -16.54 6.08
C ALA A 151 -16.20 -17.23 7.45
N ASN A 152 -15.49 -16.72 8.46
CA ASN A 152 -15.56 -17.24 9.84
C ASN A 152 -16.94 -17.06 10.49
N ARG A 153 -17.78 -16.18 9.94
CA ARG A 153 -19.18 -15.99 10.36
C ARG A 153 -20.17 -16.82 9.55
N GLY A 154 -19.68 -17.79 8.78
CA GLY A 154 -20.50 -18.71 8.01
C GLY A 154 -21.02 -18.13 6.70
N ALA A 155 -20.27 -17.23 6.07
CA ALA A 155 -20.58 -16.73 4.74
C ALA A 155 -19.75 -17.42 3.66
N HIS A 156 -20.39 -17.70 2.52
CA HIS A 156 -19.72 -17.94 1.24
C HIS A 156 -19.63 -16.64 0.46
N ILE A 157 -18.42 -16.25 0.08
CA ILE A 157 -18.15 -14.97 -0.54
C ILE A 157 -17.70 -15.20 -1.97
N LYS A 158 -18.28 -14.47 -2.92
CA LYS A 158 -17.80 -14.40 -4.29
C LYS A 158 -17.29 -12.99 -4.57
N VAL A 159 -16.00 -12.90 -4.89
CA VAL A 159 -15.31 -11.62 -5.09
C VAL A 159 -15.16 -11.35 -6.58
N PHE A 160 -15.61 -10.20 -7.00
CA PHE A 160 -15.65 -9.77 -8.39
C PHE A 160 -14.67 -8.61 -8.66
N PRO A 161 -14.06 -8.56 -9.86
CA PRO A 161 -13.29 -7.41 -10.31
C PRO A 161 -14.10 -6.11 -10.30
N ALA A 162 -13.41 -4.97 -10.14
CA ALA A 162 -14.02 -3.63 -10.11
C ALA A 162 -14.89 -3.30 -11.34
N LYS A 163 -14.56 -3.88 -12.50
CA LYS A 163 -15.26 -3.65 -13.78
C LYS A 163 -16.16 -4.82 -14.21
N THR A 164 -16.64 -5.62 -13.26
CA THR A 164 -17.60 -6.67 -13.56
C THR A 164 -18.92 -6.05 -13.99
N ALA A 165 -19.40 -6.44 -15.16
CA ALA A 165 -20.75 -6.07 -15.61
C ALA A 165 -21.80 -6.77 -14.73
N VAL A 166 -22.86 -6.05 -14.38
CA VAL A 166 -24.02 -6.57 -13.62
C VAL A 166 -25.01 -7.18 -14.58
#